data_ddc2ee3494e99edb660aed54c820af27
#
_entry.id   ddc2ee3494e99edb660aed54c820af27
#
_cell.length_a   1.000
_cell.length_b   1.000
_cell.length_c   1.000
_cell.angle_alpha   90.00
_cell.angle_beta   90.00
_cell.angle_gamma   90.00
#
_symmetry.space_group_name_H-M   'P 1'
#
loop_
_entity.id
_entity.type
_entity.pdbx_description
1 polymer ?
#
loop_
_entity_poly.entity_id
_entity_poly.type
_entity_poly.pdbx_seq_one_letter_code
_entity_poly.pdbx_strand_id
1 'polypeptide(L)'
;MIRRPGPRRIAIVSRFLFDHSIGRLCLGLIKRLGAHRDCVVTCFESAPVPVDPIRQEIASHVEQMIALPPDLDSARQAIATKEPDFLFYPEIGMDPVVYFLAFARLAPVQTVSFGHPITSGIPSIDYFLSCAGAEPDHPDDPTAHYSEQLETLPGLPFSYARPPVPEPAARRSDFGLAEDGRIYFLAQNIFKIHPSMDTALQTILEGDPNGIVLILEGHDPTWGEILRRRFSDSLGAHADRATFLPRQSHEDFMRLLALSDVSLDSFPFCGGNTTYQSLAMGTPVVTLPSDQLRGRVSLAIYRQMEFNDLVARDPAHYAEIALSLGLDLDRRRAVEARLERECDKIFDDPTFLDAAEAFFLNTRPPMQSAR
;
A
#
# COMPACT_ATOMS: atom_id res chain seq x y z
N MET A 1 16.23 15.08 26.05
CA MET A 1 16.28 16.45 25.48
C MET A 1 15.02 17.21 25.86
N ILE A 2 15.15 18.45 26.33
CA ILE A 2 14.00 19.30 26.69
C ILE A 2 13.39 19.84 25.37
N ARG A 3 12.07 19.77 25.24
CA ARG A 3 11.34 20.34 24.08
C ARG A 3 11.70 21.84 23.98
N ARG A 4 12.11 22.28 22.78
CA ARG A 4 12.36 23.69 22.51
C ARG A 4 11.03 24.45 22.49
N PRO A 5 10.98 25.72 22.90
CA PRO A 5 9.79 26.54 22.75
C PRO A 5 9.52 26.82 21.25
N GLY A 6 8.25 26.83 20.87
CA GLY A 6 7.81 27.10 19.50
C GLY A 6 7.09 25.92 18.83
N PRO A 7 6.73 26.06 17.54
CA PRO A 7 6.08 24.98 16.80
C PRO A 7 7.02 23.79 16.64
N ARG A 8 6.45 22.59 16.58
CA ARG A 8 7.18 21.32 16.43
C ARG A 8 7.71 21.19 15.00
N ARG A 9 9.00 21.00 14.87
CA ARG A 9 9.67 20.84 13.57
C ARG A 9 9.65 19.37 13.20
N ILE A 10 8.87 19.05 12.16
CA ILE A 10 8.69 17.71 11.64
C ILE A 10 9.44 17.61 10.32
N ALA A 11 10.41 16.71 10.25
CA ALA A 11 11.09 16.34 9.01
C ALA A 11 10.47 15.07 8.45
N ILE A 12 10.18 15.05 7.16
CA ILE A 12 9.71 13.87 6.42
C ILE A 12 10.76 13.54 5.38
N VAL A 13 11.32 12.34 5.41
CA VAL A 13 12.38 11.90 4.50
C VAL A 13 11.86 10.74 3.65
N SER A 14 11.80 10.94 2.35
CA SER A 14 11.34 9.92 1.40
C SER A 14 11.91 10.17 0.01
N ARG A 15 12.04 9.09 -0.79
CA ARG A 15 12.27 9.19 -2.22
C ARG A 15 10.99 9.43 -3.02
N PHE A 16 9.82 9.13 -2.46
CA PHE A 16 8.59 8.88 -3.22
C PHE A 16 7.49 9.92 -2.97
N LEU A 17 7.86 11.17 -2.61
CA LEU A 17 6.91 12.28 -2.40
C LEU A 17 6.44 12.91 -3.73
N PHE A 18 5.96 12.09 -4.65
CA PHE A 18 5.43 12.46 -5.96
C PHE A 18 4.30 11.51 -6.34
N ASP A 19 3.86 11.47 -7.60
CA ASP A 19 2.80 10.56 -8.07
C ASP A 19 3.23 9.08 -8.01
N HIS A 20 3.39 8.62 -6.79
CA HIS A 20 3.72 7.27 -6.37
C HIS A 20 2.77 6.86 -5.23
N SER A 21 2.65 5.55 -4.96
CA SER A 21 1.82 5.04 -3.86
C SER A 21 2.09 5.74 -2.52
N ILE A 22 3.37 5.95 -2.19
CA ILE A 22 3.78 6.62 -0.93
C ILE A 22 3.34 8.08 -0.91
N GLY A 23 3.57 8.83 -2.00
CA GLY A 23 3.18 10.23 -2.08
C GLY A 23 1.67 10.41 -1.93
N ARG A 24 0.88 9.58 -2.61
CA ARG A 24 -0.58 9.58 -2.51
C ARG A 24 -1.07 9.25 -1.09
N LEU A 25 -0.48 8.25 -0.44
CA LEU A 25 -0.82 7.87 0.93
C LEU A 25 -0.45 8.95 1.95
N CYS A 26 0.72 9.57 1.82
CA CYS A 26 1.21 10.56 2.78
C CYS A 26 0.59 11.94 2.60
N LEU A 27 0.00 12.25 1.44
CA LEU A 27 -0.53 13.58 1.12
C LEU A 27 -1.50 14.10 2.19
N GLY A 28 -2.46 13.27 2.61
CA GLY A 28 -3.43 13.65 3.64
C GLY A 28 -2.77 14.03 4.97
N LEU A 29 -1.81 13.23 5.43
CA LEU A 29 -1.05 13.49 6.66
C LEU A 29 -0.19 14.76 6.54
N ILE A 30 0.48 14.95 5.40
CA ILE A 30 1.32 16.15 5.16
C ILE A 30 0.46 17.42 5.15
N LYS A 31 -0.70 17.38 4.48
CA LYS A 31 -1.67 18.50 4.47
C LYS A 31 -2.12 18.85 5.89
N ARG A 32 -2.45 17.82 6.68
CA ARG A 32 -2.91 17.98 8.05
C ARG A 32 -1.86 18.61 8.95
N LEU A 33 -0.64 18.05 8.94
CA LEU A 33 0.46 18.57 9.74
C LEU A 33 0.91 19.97 9.29
N GLY A 34 0.94 20.22 7.98
CA GLY A 34 1.31 21.52 7.41
C GLY A 34 0.31 22.65 7.70
N ALA A 35 -0.97 22.30 7.86
CA ALA A 35 -2.01 23.27 8.26
C ALA A 35 -2.05 23.54 9.77
N HIS A 36 -1.37 22.68 10.58
CA HIS A 36 -1.43 22.80 12.04
C HIS A 36 -0.49 23.91 12.54
N ARG A 37 -1.03 24.90 13.26
CA ARG A 37 -0.29 26.09 13.75
C ARG A 37 0.93 25.78 14.63
N ASP A 38 0.91 24.63 15.32
CA ASP A 38 1.98 24.20 16.22
C ASP A 38 2.99 23.24 15.53
N CYS A 39 2.95 23.14 14.20
CA CYS A 39 3.87 22.37 13.37
C CYS A 39 4.57 23.21 12.32
N VAL A 40 5.80 22.84 12.01
CA VAL A 40 6.55 23.26 10.82
C VAL A 40 7.05 22.00 10.13
N VAL A 41 6.58 21.77 8.92
CA VAL A 41 6.91 20.54 8.17
C VAL A 41 7.94 20.86 7.09
N THR A 42 9.03 20.10 7.06
CA THR A 42 10.03 20.12 5.99
C THR A 42 10.13 18.73 5.38
N CYS A 43 9.99 18.63 4.05
CA CYS A 43 10.19 17.39 3.32
C CYS A 43 11.57 17.32 2.69
N PHE A 44 12.21 16.15 2.78
CA PHE A 44 13.51 15.88 2.20
C PHE A 44 13.39 14.75 1.16
N GLU A 45 13.90 14.98 -0.03
CA GLU A 45 13.87 14.05 -1.16
C GLU A 45 15.25 13.46 -1.39
N SER A 46 15.40 12.13 -1.31
CA SER A 46 16.72 11.45 -1.40
C SER A 46 17.33 11.41 -2.81
N ALA A 47 16.59 11.80 -3.84
CA ALA A 47 17.06 11.91 -5.22
C ALA A 47 16.20 12.90 -5.99
N PRO A 48 16.62 13.37 -7.17
CA PRO A 48 15.74 14.10 -8.07
C PRO A 48 14.49 13.29 -8.40
N VAL A 49 13.33 13.89 -8.23
CA VAL A 49 12.02 13.28 -8.46
C VAL A 49 11.24 14.07 -9.50
N PRO A 50 10.28 13.44 -10.20
CA PRO A 50 9.40 14.13 -11.13
C PRO A 50 8.65 15.28 -10.46
N VAL A 51 8.44 16.38 -11.18
CA VAL A 51 7.55 17.47 -10.75
C VAL A 51 6.17 17.17 -11.34
N ASP A 52 5.32 16.58 -10.56
CA ASP A 52 3.94 16.22 -10.91
C ASP A 52 2.91 16.89 -9.99
N PRO A 53 1.59 16.75 -10.23
CA PRO A 53 0.57 17.40 -9.41
C PRO A 53 0.62 17.00 -7.93
N ILE A 54 0.91 15.74 -7.59
CA ILE A 54 1.00 15.27 -6.20
C ILE A 54 2.18 15.95 -5.48
N ARG A 55 3.35 15.99 -6.12
CA ARG A 55 4.50 16.67 -5.55
C ARG A 55 4.26 18.18 -5.37
N GLN A 56 3.62 18.82 -6.36
CA GLN A 56 3.26 20.24 -6.27
C GLN A 56 2.29 20.49 -5.11
N GLU A 57 1.32 19.62 -4.92
CA GLU A 57 0.38 19.71 -3.81
C GLU A 57 1.07 19.52 -2.46
N ILE A 58 1.94 18.52 -2.31
CA ILE A 58 2.77 18.36 -1.12
C ILE A 58 3.57 19.64 -0.84
N ALA A 59 4.26 20.18 -1.85
CA ALA A 59 5.07 21.38 -1.72
C ALA A 59 4.28 22.61 -1.26
N SER A 60 3.00 22.71 -1.62
CA SER A 60 2.13 23.83 -1.20
C SER A 60 1.71 23.78 0.28
N HIS A 61 1.91 22.63 0.95
CA HIS A 61 1.51 22.41 2.35
C HIS A 61 2.68 22.30 3.33
N VAL A 62 3.92 22.41 2.86
CA VAL A 62 5.11 22.33 3.70
C VAL A 62 5.92 23.63 3.65
N GLU A 63 6.72 23.87 4.69
CA GLU A 63 7.62 25.04 4.69
C GLU A 63 8.64 24.97 3.56
N GLN A 64 9.22 23.78 3.36
CA GLN A 64 10.25 23.54 2.34
C GLN A 64 10.23 22.12 1.82
N MET A 65 10.55 21.99 0.51
CA MET A 65 10.96 20.75 -0.13
C MET A 65 12.47 20.84 -0.41
N ILE A 66 13.26 19.95 0.15
CA ILE A 66 14.74 20.00 0.07
C ILE A 66 15.24 18.73 -0.61
N ALA A 67 15.91 18.88 -1.76
CA ALA A 67 16.64 17.78 -2.36
C ALA A 67 17.91 17.49 -1.54
N LEU A 68 18.07 16.25 -1.11
CA LEU A 68 19.27 15.82 -0.38
C LEU A 68 20.46 15.65 -1.33
N PRO A 69 21.67 16.01 -0.88
CA PRO A 69 22.89 15.64 -1.55
C PRO A 69 23.01 14.11 -1.70
N PRO A 70 23.72 13.61 -2.75
CA PRO A 70 23.82 12.18 -2.98
C PRO A 70 24.73 11.45 -1.97
N ASP A 71 25.63 12.15 -1.31
CA ASP A 71 26.48 11.57 -0.26
C ASP A 71 25.79 11.63 1.10
N LEU A 72 25.94 10.57 1.89
CA LEU A 72 25.23 10.39 3.16
C LEU A 72 25.60 11.44 4.22
N ASP A 73 26.85 11.90 4.26
CA ASP A 73 27.28 12.83 5.29
C ASP A 73 26.72 14.23 5.05
N SER A 74 26.73 14.71 3.80
CA SER A 74 26.08 15.95 3.42
C SER A 74 24.56 15.86 3.57
N ALA A 75 23.95 14.72 3.26
CA ALA A 75 22.53 14.51 3.47
C ALA A 75 22.14 14.54 4.95
N ARG A 76 22.93 13.90 5.84
CA ARG A 76 22.76 13.97 7.29
C ARG A 76 22.88 15.41 7.79
N GLN A 77 23.90 16.13 7.31
CA GLN A 77 24.11 17.55 7.67
C GLN A 77 22.93 18.41 7.24
N ALA A 78 22.40 18.22 6.03
CA ALA A 78 21.24 18.96 5.52
C ALA A 78 20.01 18.77 6.40
N ILE A 79 19.74 17.55 6.87
CA ILE A 79 18.64 17.26 7.79
C ILE A 79 18.93 17.88 9.17
N ALA A 80 20.15 17.65 9.72
CA ALA A 80 20.54 18.10 11.04
C ALA A 80 20.48 19.64 11.20
N THR A 81 20.78 20.42 10.13
CA THR A 81 20.71 21.89 10.14
C THR A 81 19.29 22.42 10.35
N LYS A 82 18.25 21.63 10.04
CA LYS A 82 16.86 21.98 10.33
C LYS A 82 16.45 21.67 11.75
N GLU A 83 17.31 21.00 12.50
CA GLU A 83 17.10 20.63 13.92
C GLU A 83 15.70 20.06 14.18
N PRO A 84 15.26 18.99 13.48
CA PRO A 84 13.92 18.44 13.63
C PRO A 84 13.70 17.94 15.07
N ASP A 85 12.49 18.16 15.58
CA ASP A 85 12.03 17.55 16.84
C ASP A 85 11.51 16.14 16.61
N PHE A 86 11.08 15.88 15.36
CA PHE A 86 10.50 14.62 14.93
C PHE A 86 10.95 14.32 13.49
N LEU A 87 11.39 13.11 13.24
CA LEU A 87 11.75 12.65 11.91
C LEU A 87 10.89 11.45 11.52
N PHE A 88 10.21 11.58 10.39
CA PHE A 88 9.33 10.56 9.85
C PHE A 88 9.86 10.02 8.52
N TYR A 89 9.98 8.71 8.46
CA TYR A 89 10.26 7.95 7.26
C TYR A 89 8.99 7.20 6.86
N PRO A 90 8.24 7.63 5.84
CA PRO A 90 7.05 6.90 5.37
C PRO A 90 7.37 5.47 4.98
N GLU A 91 8.55 5.25 4.41
CA GLU A 91 9.07 3.95 4.03
C GLU A 91 10.57 3.82 4.36
N ILE A 92 10.98 2.65 4.81
CA ILE A 92 12.39 2.27 4.95
C ILE A 92 12.58 0.92 4.27
N GLY A 93 13.63 0.79 3.42
CA GLY A 93 13.92 -0.44 2.68
C GLY A 93 13.58 -0.39 1.19
N MET A 94 12.91 0.66 0.72
CA MET A 94 12.62 0.87 -0.70
C MET A 94 13.67 1.71 -1.44
N ASP A 95 14.44 2.52 -0.71
CA ASP A 95 15.52 3.36 -1.25
C ASP A 95 16.79 3.21 -0.38
N PRO A 96 17.97 2.94 -0.99
CA PRO A 96 19.19 2.73 -0.24
C PRO A 96 19.63 3.97 0.55
N VAL A 97 19.45 5.17 0.01
CA VAL A 97 19.86 6.42 0.68
C VAL A 97 19.03 6.64 1.93
N VAL A 98 17.70 6.52 1.82
CA VAL A 98 16.77 6.62 2.96
C VAL A 98 17.10 5.55 4.01
N TYR A 99 17.36 4.30 3.58
CA TYR A 99 17.73 3.21 4.47
C TYR A 99 18.99 3.53 5.28
N PHE A 100 20.08 3.95 4.64
CA PHE A 100 21.34 4.25 5.33
C PHE A 100 21.30 5.57 6.14
N LEU A 101 20.47 6.55 5.75
CA LEU A 101 20.22 7.74 6.55
C LEU A 101 19.58 7.39 7.89
N ALA A 102 18.67 6.42 7.88
CA ALA A 102 17.92 6.01 9.07
C ALA A 102 18.80 5.45 10.21
N PHE A 103 20.02 5.01 9.94
CA PHE A 103 20.97 4.60 11.00
C PHE A 103 21.52 5.77 11.83
N ALA A 104 21.40 6.99 11.37
CA ALA A 104 21.83 8.16 12.13
C ALA A 104 20.69 8.68 13.02
N ARG A 105 21.02 9.11 14.26
CA ARG A 105 20.08 9.81 15.14
C ARG A 105 20.04 11.29 14.73
N LEU A 106 19.09 11.65 13.87
CA LEU A 106 18.93 13.00 13.30
C LEU A 106 17.83 13.82 14.00
N ALA A 107 16.98 13.18 14.79
CA ALA A 107 15.96 13.79 15.61
C ALA A 107 15.81 13.11 16.96
N PRO A 108 15.26 13.78 17.99
CA PRO A 108 14.91 13.17 19.28
C PRO A 108 13.92 11.99 19.14
N VAL A 109 12.97 12.08 18.20
CA VAL A 109 12.03 10.99 17.87
C VAL A 109 12.16 10.66 16.39
N GLN A 110 12.37 9.40 16.08
CA GLN A 110 12.42 8.89 14.70
C GLN A 110 11.42 7.75 14.53
N THR A 111 10.65 7.82 13.47
CA THR A 111 9.50 6.94 13.24
C THR A 111 9.49 6.45 11.80
N VAL A 112 9.11 5.20 11.61
CA VAL A 112 8.81 4.59 10.31
C VAL A 112 7.34 4.19 10.25
N SER A 113 6.81 4.02 9.05
CA SER A 113 5.46 3.51 8.83
C SER A 113 5.43 2.45 7.73
N PHE A 114 4.26 1.92 7.47
CA PHE A 114 4.01 0.77 6.58
C PHE A 114 4.04 1.08 5.08
N GLY A 115 4.62 2.20 4.65
CA GLY A 115 4.93 2.39 3.22
C GLY A 115 5.80 1.25 2.68
N HIS A 116 6.69 0.72 3.53
CA HIS A 116 7.28 -0.61 3.40
C HIS A 116 6.89 -1.42 4.65
N PRO A 117 5.92 -2.34 4.55
CA PRO A 117 5.21 -2.90 5.71
C PRO A 117 6.00 -4.02 6.40
N ILE A 118 7.22 -3.73 6.81
CA ILE A 118 8.15 -4.61 7.53
C ILE A 118 8.92 -3.76 8.55
N THR A 119 9.24 -4.32 9.72
CA THR A 119 10.15 -3.70 10.69
C THR A 119 11.44 -3.23 10.01
N SER A 120 11.96 -2.09 10.41
CA SER A 120 13.21 -1.57 9.84
C SER A 120 14.45 -2.31 10.34
N GLY A 121 14.40 -2.89 11.52
CA GLY A 121 15.56 -3.50 12.19
C GLY A 121 16.64 -2.48 12.59
N ILE A 122 16.33 -1.17 12.57
CA ILE A 122 17.31 -0.09 12.75
C ILE A 122 17.21 0.47 14.17
N PRO A 123 18.28 0.41 14.99
CA PRO A 123 18.24 0.81 16.41
C PRO A 123 17.96 2.29 16.65
N SER A 124 18.11 3.16 15.65
CA SER A 124 17.83 4.60 15.74
C SER A 124 16.38 4.94 15.43
N ILE A 125 15.55 4.00 15.00
CA ILE A 125 14.11 4.19 14.81
C ILE A 125 13.39 3.79 16.11
N ASP A 126 12.59 4.71 16.63
CA ASP A 126 11.93 4.56 17.92
C ASP A 126 10.56 3.89 17.80
N TYR A 127 9.79 4.26 16.78
CA TYR A 127 8.40 3.80 16.60
C TYR A 127 8.15 3.30 15.18
N PHE A 128 7.33 2.26 15.11
CA PHE A 128 6.68 1.83 13.88
C PHE A 128 5.20 2.20 13.96
N LEU A 129 4.73 3.09 13.07
CA LEU A 129 3.32 3.46 12.99
C LEU A 129 2.57 2.44 12.14
N SER A 130 1.60 1.78 12.76
CA SER A 130 0.71 0.83 12.12
C SER A 130 -0.76 1.20 12.36
N CYS A 131 -1.68 0.43 11.80
CA CYS A 131 -3.11 0.57 12.08
C CYS A 131 -3.65 -0.68 12.78
N ALA A 132 -4.53 -0.47 13.75
CA ALA A 132 -5.08 -1.54 14.56
C ALA A 132 -5.79 -2.63 13.74
N GLY A 133 -6.48 -2.25 12.66
CA GLY A 133 -7.22 -3.18 11.81
C GLY A 133 -6.35 -4.15 11.01
N ALA A 134 -5.07 -3.82 10.77
CA ALA A 134 -4.15 -4.64 9.99
C ALA A 134 -3.20 -5.48 10.85
N GLU A 135 -3.01 -5.15 12.13
CA GLU A 135 -2.18 -5.98 13.00
C GLU A 135 -2.88 -7.31 13.34
N PRO A 136 -2.10 -8.37 13.63
CA PRO A 136 -2.66 -9.64 14.09
C PRO A 136 -3.50 -9.47 15.36
N ASP A 137 -4.61 -10.23 15.41
CA ASP A 137 -5.40 -10.33 16.65
C ASP A 137 -4.70 -11.29 17.62
N HIS A 138 -4.89 -11.07 18.93
CA HIS A 138 -4.47 -12.01 19.97
C HIS A 138 -4.84 -13.48 19.62
N PRO A 139 -3.98 -14.51 19.88
CA PRO A 139 -2.94 -14.53 20.92
C PRO A 139 -1.53 -14.13 20.45
N ASP A 140 -1.32 -13.87 19.17
CA ASP A 140 -0.01 -13.50 18.68
C ASP A 140 0.25 -12.02 19.03
N ASP A 141 1.28 -11.77 19.83
CA ASP A 141 1.68 -10.42 20.18
C ASP A 141 2.30 -9.74 18.94
N PRO A 142 1.61 -8.76 18.31
CA PRO A 142 2.12 -8.12 17.11
C PRO A 142 3.45 -7.39 17.37
N THR A 143 3.76 -7.00 18.62
CA THR A 143 5.01 -6.31 18.96
C THR A 143 6.23 -7.18 18.70
N ALA A 144 6.09 -8.51 18.72
CA ALA A 144 7.17 -9.45 18.43
C ALA A 144 7.69 -9.36 16.98
N HIS A 145 6.92 -8.78 16.07
CA HIS A 145 7.29 -8.60 14.67
C HIS A 145 8.14 -7.34 14.42
N TYR A 146 8.32 -6.48 15.43
CA TYR A 146 8.95 -5.18 15.29
C TYR A 146 10.14 -5.02 16.23
N SER A 147 11.21 -4.41 15.74
CA SER A 147 12.34 -3.96 16.56
C SER A 147 12.07 -2.60 17.20
N GLU A 148 11.16 -1.84 16.63
CA GLU A 148 10.66 -0.56 17.11
C GLU A 148 9.53 -0.77 18.11
N GLN A 149 9.20 0.28 18.88
CA GLN A 149 7.95 0.31 19.62
C GLN A 149 6.80 0.41 18.63
N LEU A 150 5.94 -0.62 18.59
CA LEU A 150 4.75 -0.62 17.75
C LEU A 150 3.73 0.38 18.30
N GLU A 151 3.29 1.30 17.47
CA GLU A 151 2.18 2.22 17.73
C GLU A 151 1.06 1.95 16.76
N THR A 152 -0.05 1.41 17.25
CA THR A 152 -1.22 1.07 16.45
C THR A 152 -2.27 2.18 16.54
N LEU A 153 -2.49 2.88 15.45
CA LEU A 153 -3.47 3.95 15.36
C LEU A 153 -4.83 3.39 14.91
N PRO A 154 -5.95 4.01 15.33
CA PRO A 154 -7.28 3.63 14.85
C PRO A 154 -7.49 4.00 13.38
N GLY A 155 -8.50 3.40 12.74
CA GLY A 155 -8.82 3.63 11.34
C GLY A 155 -7.91 2.86 10.37
N LEU A 156 -8.05 3.18 9.10
CA LEU A 156 -7.21 2.62 8.04
C LEU A 156 -5.92 3.42 7.86
N PRO A 157 -4.87 2.76 7.37
CA PRO A 157 -3.59 3.42 7.17
C PRO A 157 -3.72 4.62 6.23
N PHE A 158 -3.48 5.82 6.75
CA PHE A 158 -3.66 7.11 6.07
C PHE A 158 -5.12 7.36 5.62
N SER A 159 -5.38 8.48 4.98
CA SER A 159 -6.65 8.76 4.33
C SER A 159 -6.46 8.60 2.83
N TYR A 160 -7.21 7.70 2.21
CA TYR A 160 -7.14 7.46 0.78
C TYR A 160 -8.31 8.17 0.10
N ALA A 161 -8.02 9.14 -0.76
CA ALA A 161 -9.05 9.79 -1.55
C ALA A 161 -9.64 8.83 -2.58
N ARG A 162 -10.97 8.85 -2.74
CA ARG A 162 -11.63 7.99 -3.74
C ARG A 162 -11.17 8.38 -5.15
N PRO A 163 -10.53 7.46 -5.90
CA PRO A 163 -10.14 7.76 -7.28
C PRO A 163 -11.38 7.87 -8.17
N PRO A 164 -11.38 8.79 -9.16
CA PRO A 164 -12.48 8.92 -10.10
C PRO A 164 -12.56 7.68 -11.00
N VAL A 165 -13.78 7.35 -11.41
CA VAL A 165 -14.00 6.35 -12.47
C VAL A 165 -13.55 6.95 -13.80
N PRO A 166 -12.68 6.27 -14.58
CA PRO A 166 -12.21 6.79 -15.86
C PRO A 166 -13.33 6.92 -16.90
N GLU A 167 -13.38 8.05 -17.58
CA GLU A 167 -14.28 8.28 -18.71
C GLU A 167 -13.49 8.57 -19.99
N PRO A 168 -13.92 8.10 -21.16
CA PRO A 168 -15.02 7.17 -21.36
C PRO A 168 -14.73 5.77 -20.81
N ALA A 169 -15.76 4.99 -20.53
CA ALA A 169 -15.62 3.58 -20.18
C ALA A 169 -14.93 2.82 -21.32
N ALA A 170 -13.97 1.96 -20.94
CA ALA A 170 -13.27 1.12 -21.91
C ALA A 170 -14.05 -0.15 -22.24
N ARG A 171 -13.67 -0.81 -23.34
CA ARG A 171 -14.12 -2.14 -23.73
C ARG A 171 -12.98 -3.13 -23.58
N ARG A 172 -13.30 -4.39 -23.41
CA ARG A 172 -12.29 -5.46 -23.36
C ARG A 172 -11.44 -5.52 -24.63
N SER A 173 -12.07 -5.26 -25.79
CA SER A 173 -11.38 -5.19 -27.08
C SER A 173 -10.30 -4.09 -27.15
N ASP A 174 -10.38 -3.02 -26.37
CA ASP A 174 -9.37 -1.96 -26.33
C ASP A 174 -8.04 -2.48 -25.77
N PHE A 175 -8.10 -3.59 -25.02
CA PHE A 175 -6.94 -4.29 -24.44
C PHE A 175 -6.65 -5.64 -25.13
N GLY A 176 -7.32 -5.94 -26.25
CA GLY A 176 -7.18 -7.24 -26.94
C GLY A 176 -7.76 -8.42 -26.17
N LEU A 177 -8.64 -8.17 -25.20
CA LEU A 177 -9.29 -9.20 -24.40
C LEU A 177 -10.63 -9.63 -25.04
N ALA A 178 -11.00 -10.92 -24.84
CA ALA A 178 -12.28 -11.44 -25.33
C ALA A 178 -13.46 -10.83 -24.57
N GLU A 179 -14.57 -10.57 -25.30
CA GLU A 179 -15.76 -9.93 -24.71
C GLU A 179 -16.54 -10.87 -23.77
N ASP A 180 -16.52 -12.17 -24.02
CA ASP A 180 -17.32 -13.20 -23.36
C ASP A 180 -16.57 -14.02 -22.30
N GLY A 181 -15.28 -13.76 -22.08
CA GLY A 181 -14.49 -14.41 -21.05
C GLY A 181 -14.69 -13.79 -19.66
N ARG A 182 -14.28 -14.49 -18.62
CA ARG A 182 -14.19 -13.92 -17.26
C ARG A 182 -12.76 -13.49 -16.96
N ILE A 183 -12.61 -12.31 -16.35
CA ILE A 183 -11.32 -11.73 -16.01
C ILE A 183 -11.11 -11.81 -14.51
N TYR A 184 -10.20 -12.68 -14.11
CA TYR A 184 -9.64 -12.73 -12.77
C TYR A 184 -8.36 -11.90 -12.77
N PHE A 185 -8.44 -10.64 -12.37
CA PHE A 185 -7.30 -9.73 -12.49
C PHE A 185 -6.39 -9.79 -11.27
N LEU A 186 -5.19 -10.34 -11.43
CA LEU A 186 -4.12 -10.28 -10.44
C LEU A 186 -3.42 -8.91 -10.55
N ALA A 187 -4.10 -7.89 -10.03
CA ALA A 187 -3.76 -6.47 -10.18
C ALA A 187 -2.59 -6.03 -9.29
N GLN A 188 -1.54 -6.86 -9.20
CA GLN A 188 -0.41 -6.66 -8.31
C GLN A 188 0.90 -6.53 -9.08
N ASN A 189 1.88 -5.89 -8.45
CA ASN A 189 3.22 -5.91 -9.02
C ASN A 189 3.74 -7.35 -9.06
N ILE A 190 4.32 -7.71 -10.19
CA ILE A 190 4.72 -9.09 -10.53
C ILE A 190 5.62 -9.74 -9.46
N PHE A 191 6.45 -8.96 -8.75
CA PHE A 191 7.32 -9.49 -7.69
C PHE A 191 6.56 -9.90 -6.41
N LYS A 192 5.28 -9.50 -6.26
CA LYS A 192 4.40 -9.94 -5.16
C LYS A 192 3.74 -11.30 -5.44
N ILE A 193 3.77 -11.76 -6.68
CA ILE A 193 3.12 -13.02 -7.09
C ILE A 193 3.98 -14.19 -6.60
N HIS A 194 3.73 -14.59 -5.36
CA HIS A 194 4.48 -15.66 -4.70
C HIS A 194 4.02 -17.05 -5.17
N PRO A 195 4.91 -18.08 -5.21
CA PRO A 195 4.56 -19.44 -5.62
C PRO A 195 3.41 -20.09 -4.83
N SER A 196 3.16 -19.66 -3.59
CA SER A 196 2.01 -20.14 -2.81
C SER A 196 0.65 -19.83 -3.45
N MET A 197 0.59 -18.89 -4.41
CA MET A 197 -0.62 -18.59 -5.16
C MET A 197 -0.91 -19.58 -6.29
N ASP A 198 0.09 -20.28 -6.78
CA ASP A 198 0.01 -21.03 -8.02
C ASP A 198 -1.11 -22.10 -7.96
N THR A 199 -1.25 -22.82 -6.84
CA THR A 199 -2.32 -23.81 -6.66
C THR A 199 -3.71 -23.18 -6.69
N ALA A 200 -3.89 -22.00 -6.08
CA ALA A 200 -5.18 -21.31 -6.12
C ALA A 200 -5.50 -20.82 -7.55
N LEU A 201 -4.50 -20.27 -8.26
CA LEU A 201 -4.66 -19.86 -9.65
C LEU A 201 -4.98 -21.05 -10.57
N GLN A 202 -4.30 -22.18 -10.38
CA GLN A 202 -4.61 -23.42 -11.10
C GLN A 202 -6.06 -23.85 -10.85
N THR A 203 -6.49 -23.91 -9.60
CA THR A 203 -7.87 -24.29 -9.22
C THR A 203 -8.90 -23.35 -9.86
N ILE A 204 -8.64 -22.03 -9.89
CA ILE A 204 -9.52 -21.07 -10.56
C ILE A 204 -9.62 -21.37 -12.06
N LEU A 205 -8.49 -21.60 -12.72
CA LEU A 205 -8.46 -21.88 -14.16
C LEU A 205 -9.05 -23.24 -14.51
N GLU A 206 -8.93 -24.24 -13.64
CA GLU A 206 -9.59 -25.56 -13.80
C GLU A 206 -11.10 -25.44 -13.65
N GLY A 207 -11.56 -24.69 -12.64
CA GLY A 207 -12.98 -24.51 -12.33
C GLY A 207 -13.73 -23.62 -13.32
N ASP A 208 -13.03 -22.71 -14.01
CA ASP A 208 -13.60 -21.83 -15.03
C ASP A 208 -12.88 -21.97 -16.38
N PRO A 209 -13.38 -22.83 -17.31
CA PRO A 209 -12.75 -23.06 -18.61
C PRO A 209 -12.68 -21.80 -19.52
N ASN A 210 -13.54 -20.81 -19.29
CA ASN A 210 -13.59 -19.56 -20.08
C ASN A 210 -12.95 -18.38 -19.31
N GLY A 211 -12.41 -18.62 -18.12
CA GLY A 211 -11.72 -17.62 -17.32
C GLY A 211 -10.26 -17.44 -17.72
N ILE A 212 -9.75 -16.24 -17.58
CA ILE A 212 -8.33 -15.91 -17.70
C ILE A 212 -7.83 -15.29 -16.38
N VAL A 213 -6.58 -15.53 -16.03
CA VAL A 213 -5.86 -14.77 -15.01
C VAL A 213 -5.09 -13.67 -15.73
N LEU A 214 -5.53 -12.43 -15.55
CA LEU A 214 -4.91 -11.25 -16.15
C LEU A 214 -3.78 -10.73 -15.27
N ILE A 215 -2.63 -10.40 -15.87
CA ILE A 215 -1.43 -9.91 -15.17
C ILE A 215 -0.85 -8.76 -15.98
N LEU A 216 -0.33 -7.73 -15.31
CA LEU A 216 0.44 -6.68 -15.96
C LEU A 216 1.93 -6.94 -15.83
N GLU A 217 2.66 -6.72 -16.91
CA GLU A 217 4.13 -6.79 -16.89
C GLU A 217 4.73 -5.66 -16.05
N GLY A 218 5.87 -5.96 -15.42
CA GLY A 218 6.64 -5.00 -14.66
C GLY A 218 7.52 -4.11 -15.54
N HIS A 219 8.34 -3.28 -14.89
CA HIS A 219 9.35 -2.47 -15.57
C HIS A 219 10.49 -3.30 -16.18
N ASP A 220 10.84 -4.40 -15.51
CA ASP A 220 11.86 -5.33 -15.95
C ASP A 220 11.18 -6.54 -16.62
N PRO A 221 11.38 -6.74 -17.92
CA PRO A 221 10.79 -7.84 -18.67
C PRO A 221 11.24 -9.22 -18.16
N THR A 222 12.42 -9.29 -17.54
CA THR A 222 12.95 -10.53 -16.95
C THR A 222 12.01 -11.14 -15.92
N TRP A 223 11.32 -10.31 -15.14
CA TRP A 223 10.37 -10.81 -14.14
C TRP A 223 9.15 -11.46 -14.79
N GLY A 224 8.68 -10.90 -15.91
CA GLY A 224 7.60 -11.49 -16.70
C GLY A 224 8.00 -12.86 -17.28
N GLU A 225 9.22 -12.98 -17.79
CA GLU A 225 9.75 -14.25 -18.31
C GLU A 225 9.87 -15.32 -17.22
N ILE A 226 10.41 -14.95 -16.06
CA ILE A 226 10.53 -15.85 -14.89
C ILE A 226 9.13 -16.33 -14.46
N LEU A 227 8.14 -15.43 -14.38
CA LEU A 227 6.80 -15.81 -13.97
C LEU A 227 6.10 -16.70 -15.00
N ARG A 228 6.21 -16.40 -16.29
CA ARG A 228 5.66 -17.26 -17.36
C ARG A 228 6.26 -18.67 -17.30
N ARG A 229 7.59 -18.78 -17.12
CA ARG A 229 8.25 -20.08 -16.97
C ARG A 229 7.71 -20.85 -15.77
N ARG A 230 7.60 -20.20 -14.61
CA ARG A 230 7.01 -20.81 -13.42
C ARG A 230 5.57 -21.27 -13.66
N PHE A 231 4.75 -20.46 -14.30
CA PHE A 231 3.37 -20.80 -14.61
C PHE A 231 3.23 -21.92 -15.64
N SER A 232 4.16 -22.02 -16.60
CA SER A 232 4.21 -23.17 -17.51
C SER A 232 4.34 -24.50 -16.73
N ASP A 233 5.12 -24.49 -15.65
CA ASP A 233 5.32 -25.67 -14.82
C ASP A 233 4.18 -25.89 -13.82
N SER A 234 3.71 -24.83 -13.15
CA SER A 234 2.76 -24.92 -12.03
C SER A 234 1.29 -24.93 -12.46
N LEU A 235 0.92 -24.26 -13.55
CA LEU A 235 -0.46 -24.24 -14.08
C LEU A 235 -0.70 -25.31 -15.16
N GLY A 236 0.35 -25.93 -15.66
CA GLY A 236 0.26 -27.01 -16.64
C GLY A 236 -0.52 -26.61 -17.90
N ALA A 237 -1.54 -27.41 -18.26
CA ALA A 237 -2.39 -27.18 -19.44
C ALA A 237 -3.18 -25.85 -19.42
N HIS A 238 -3.21 -25.15 -18.30
CA HIS A 238 -3.93 -23.89 -18.13
C HIS A 238 -3.03 -22.65 -18.25
N ALA A 239 -1.71 -22.83 -18.42
CA ALA A 239 -0.74 -21.74 -18.44
C ALA A 239 -1.02 -20.69 -19.51
N ASP A 240 -1.53 -21.08 -20.67
CA ASP A 240 -1.89 -20.16 -21.77
C ASP A 240 -3.03 -19.20 -21.42
N ARG A 241 -3.79 -19.50 -20.35
CA ARG A 241 -4.86 -18.61 -19.84
C ARG A 241 -4.38 -17.66 -18.75
N ALA A 242 -3.11 -17.70 -18.35
CA ALA A 242 -2.43 -16.64 -17.65
C ALA A 242 -1.99 -15.58 -18.68
N THR A 243 -2.81 -14.55 -18.85
CA THR A 243 -2.67 -13.52 -19.89
C THR A 243 -1.85 -12.35 -19.35
N PHE A 244 -0.75 -12.06 -20.01
CA PHE A 244 0.13 -10.95 -19.65
C PHE A 244 -0.10 -9.78 -20.59
N LEU A 245 -0.54 -8.63 -20.06
CA LEU A 245 -0.55 -7.38 -20.80
C LEU A 245 0.69 -6.56 -20.50
N PRO A 246 1.17 -5.76 -21.46
CA PRO A 246 2.19 -4.75 -21.19
C PRO A 246 1.78 -3.85 -20.04
N ARG A 247 2.78 -3.20 -19.41
CA ARG A 247 2.50 -2.19 -18.41
C ARG A 247 1.56 -1.12 -18.96
N GLN A 248 0.55 -0.77 -18.19
CA GLN A 248 -0.48 0.18 -18.55
C GLN A 248 -0.23 1.57 -17.94
N SER A 249 -0.87 2.60 -18.50
CA SER A 249 -1.05 3.88 -17.82
C SER A 249 -1.88 3.70 -16.54
N HIS A 250 -1.83 4.67 -15.62
CA HIS A 250 -2.69 4.59 -14.43
C HIS A 250 -4.17 4.58 -14.80
N GLU A 251 -4.56 5.37 -15.80
CA GLU A 251 -5.94 5.44 -16.28
C GLU A 251 -6.41 4.11 -16.87
N ASP A 252 -5.59 3.48 -17.73
CA ASP A 252 -5.91 2.17 -18.31
C ASP A 252 -5.90 1.05 -17.27
N PHE A 253 -5.04 1.15 -16.27
CA PHE A 253 -5.08 0.25 -15.12
C PHE A 253 -6.43 0.33 -14.38
N MET A 254 -6.94 1.54 -14.14
CA MET A 254 -8.26 1.73 -13.53
C MET A 254 -9.39 1.22 -14.41
N ARG A 255 -9.29 1.40 -15.74
CA ARG A 255 -10.24 0.83 -16.72
C ARG A 255 -10.22 -0.70 -16.68
N LEU A 256 -9.04 -1.33 -16.61
CA LEU A 256 -8.92 -2.78 -16.49
C LEU A 256 -9.53 -3.30 -15.18
N LEU A 257 -9.37 -2.59 -14.08
CA LEU A 257 -10.06 -2.93 -12.83
C LEU A 257 -11.57 -2.93 -13.03
N ALA A 258 -12.13 -1.86 -13.62
CA ALA A 258 -13.57 -1.74 -13.88
C ALA A 258 -14.12 -2.80 -14.85
N LEU A 259 -13.29 -3.33 -15.77
CA LEU A 259 -13.65 -4.39 -16.71
C LEU A 259 -13.54 -5.80 -16.12
N SER A 260 -12.89 -5.94 -14.97
CA SER A 260 -12.60 -7.24 -14.36
C SER A 260 -13.77 -7.77 -13.55
N ASP A 261 -14.02 -9.06 -13.63
CA ASP A 261 -15.08 -9.72 -12.87
C ASP A 261 -14.69 -9.94 -11.40
N VAL A 262 -13.41 -10.22 -11.17
CA VAL A 262 -12.83 -10.45 -9.83
C VAL A 262 -11.41 -9.90 -9.80
N SER A 263 -11.07 -9.13 -8.77
CA SER A 263 -9.70 -8.77 -8.46
C SER A 263 -9.09 -9.80 -7.51
N LEU A 264 -7.97 -10.37 -7.89
CA LEU A 264 -7.21 -11.33 -7.09
C LEU A 264 -6.13 -10.61 -6.29
N ASP A 265 -6.27 -10.57 -4.98
CA ASP A 265 -5.23 -10.02 -4.11
C ASP A 265 -4.10 -11.03 -3.91
N SER A 266 -2.84 -10.56 -3.95
CA SER A 266 -1.71 -11.45 -3.77
C SER A 266 -1.50 -11.84 -2.31
N PHE A 267 -0.98 -13.04 -2.08
CA PHE A 267 -0.55 -13.51 -0.76
C PHE A 267 0.81 -14.22 -0.85
N PRO A 268 1.61 -14.18 0.20
CA PRO A 268 1.41 -13.62 1.55
C PRO A 268 1.60 -12.09 1.63
N PHE A 269 1.86 -11.38 0.54
CA PHE A 269 1.99 -9.93 0.48
C PHE A 269 0.81 -9.34 -0.31
N CYS A 270 -0.16 -8.77 0.40
CA CYS A 270 -1.40 -8.27 -0.18
C CYS A 270 -1.23 -6.90 -0.89
N GLY A 271 -2.30 -6.49 -1.52
CA GLY A 271 -2.50 -5.13 -2.01
C GLY A 271 -2.64 -4.11 -0.87
N GLY A 272 -2.59 -2.87 -1.25
CA GLY A 272 -2.95 -1.71 -0.44
C GLY A 272 -3.69 -0.77 -1.36
N ASN A 273 -2.98 0.12 -2.06
CA ASN A 273 -3.59 1.03 -3.04
C ASN A 273 -4.42 0.29 -4.10
N THR A 274 -3.95 -0.85 -4.58
CA THR A 274 -4.70 -1.65 -5.58
C THR A 274 -6.03 -2.15 -5.04
N THR A 275 -6.13 -2.48 -3.75
CA THR A 275 -7.38 -2.87 -3.11
C THR A 275 -8.36 -1.70 -3.06
N TYR A 276 -7.92 -0.51 -2.62
CA TYR A 276 -8.73 0.70 -2.67
C TYR A 276 -9.21 1.01 -4.10
N GLN A 277 -8.31 0.90 -5.07
CA GLN A 277 -8.61 1.17 -6.47
C GLN A 277 -9.62 0.17 -7.05
N SER A 278 -9.46 -1.12 -6.78
CA SER A 278 -10.44 -2.15 -7.21
C SER A 278 -11.82 -1.88 -6.62
N LEU A 279 -11.89 -1.61 -5.32
CA LEU A 279 -13.15 -1.33 -4.63
C LEU A 279 -13.79 -0.02 -5.12
N ALA A 280 -12.99 1.01 -5.44
CA ALA A 280 -13.50 2.24 -6.05
C ALA A 280 -14.11 2.03 -7.43
N MET A 281 -13.64 1.03 -8.18
CA MET A 281 -14.18 0.64 -9.48
C MET A 281 -15.37 -0.34 -9.36
N GLY A 282 -15.78 -0.70 -8.14
CA GLY A 282 -16.84 -1.66 -7.89
C GLY A 282 -16.42 -3.12 -8.04
N THR A 283 -15.14 -3.39 -8.27
CA THR A 283 -14.64 -4.74 -8.52
C THR A 283 -14.36 -5.46 -7.21
N PRO A 284 -14.98 -6.64 -6.95
CA PRO A 284 -14.76 -7.41 -5.72
C PRO A 284 -13.32 -7.93 -5.66
N VAL A 285 -12.70 -7.81 -4.47
CA VAL A 285 -11.32 -8.24 -4.21
C VAL A 285 -11.32 -9.48 -3.32
N VAL A 286 -10.86 -10.61 -3.82
CA VAL A 286 -10.65 -11.80 -2.96
C VAL A 286 -9.28 -11.68 -2.32
N THR A 287 -9.22 -11.79 -0.99
CA THR A 287 -7.95 -11.67 -0.23
C THR A 287 -7.75 -12.84 0.72
N LEU A 288 -6.49 -13.24 0.91
CA LEU A 288 -6.06 -14.22 1.91
C LEU A 288 -5.04 -13.58 2.85
N PRO A 289 -5.44 -13.20 4.07
CA PRO A 289 -4.53 -12.60 5.04
C PRO A 289 -3.40 -13.54 5.46
N SER A 290 -2.23 -12.97 5.74
CA SER A 290 -1.11 -13.66 6.39
C SER A 290 -0.92 -13.20 7.84
N ASP A 291 0.09 -13.75 8.53
CA ASP A 291 0.37 -13.44 9.93
C ASP A 291 1.07 -12.09 10.12
N GLN A 292 1.46 -11.41 9.05
CA GLN A 292 2.19 -10.16 9.10
C GLN A 292 1.42 -9.01 8.45
N LEU A 293 1.64 -7.79 8.92
CA LEU A 293 1.05 -6.55 8.40
C LEU A 293 0.97 -6.50 6.87
N ARG A 294 2.07 -6.87 6.18
CA ARG A 294 2.14 -6.83 4.71
C ARG A 294 1.10 -7.69 3.98
N GLY A 295 0.49 -8.65 4.65
CA GLY A 295 -0.57 -9.48 4.11
C GLY A 295 -1.96 -9.19 4.68
N ARG A 296 -2.14 -8.07 5.42
CA ARG A 296 -3.36 -7.81 6.17
C ARG A 296 -4.04 -6.47 5.87
N VAL A 297 -3.46 -5.66 4.99
CA VAL A 297 -4.04 -4.35 4.64
C VAL A 297 -5.41 -4.51 4.00
N SER A 298 -5.59 -5.45 3.06
CA SER A 298 -6.90 -5.73 2.46
C SER A 298 -7.92 -6.25 3.47
N LEU A 299 -7.48 -7.04 4.47
CA LEU A 299 -8.32 -7.44 5.61
C LEU A 299 -8.79 -6.23 6.43
N ALA A 300 -7.87 -5.29 6.73
CA ALA A 300 -8.22 -4.07 7.46
C ALA A 300 -9.28 -3.25 6.71
N ILE A 301 -9.15 -3.13 5.39
CA ILE A 301 -10.12 -2.45 4.52
C ILE A 301 -11.49 -3.12 4.65
N TYR A 302 -11.57 -4.45 4.55
CA TYR A 302 -12.84 -5.17 4.68
C TYR A 302 -13.43 -5.11 6.09
N ARG A 303 -12.60 -5.11 7.14
CA ARG A 303 -13.04 -4.90 8.53
C ARG A 303 -13.67 -3.53 8.71
N GLN A 304 -13.08 -2.47 8.15
CA GLN A 304 -13.64 -1.11 8.17
C GLN A 304 -15.00 -1.05 7.48
N MET A 305 -15.19 -1.80 6.39
CA MET A 305 -16.45 -1.94 5.67
C MET A 305 -17.47 -2.85 6.39
N GLU A 306 -17.06 -3.57 7.43
CA GLU A 306 -17.87 -4.62 8.06
C GLU A 306 -18.32 -5.70 7.05
N PHE A 307 -17.42 -6.04 6.12
CA PHE A 307 -17.67 -6.94 5.00
C PHE A 307 -16.55 -7.96 4.84
N ASN A 308 -16.70 -9.14 5.43
CA ASN A 308 -15.66 -10.17 5.42
C ASN A 308 -15.93 -11.35 4.46
N ASP A 309 -16.98 -11.27 3.63
CA ASP A 309 -17.41 -12.39 2.77
C ASP A 309 -16.36 -12.77 1.70
N LEU A 310 -15.42 -11.88 1.40
CA LEU A 310 -14.35 -12.07 0.41
C LEU A 310 -12.98 -12.29 1.05
N VAL A 311 -12.94 -12.48 2.38
CA VAL A 311 -11.72 -12.80 3.12
C VAL A 311 -11.60 -14.32 3.24
N ALA A 312 -10.61 -14.88 2.55
CA ALA A 312 -10.35 -16.31 2.56
C ALA A 312 -9.58 -16.75 3.82
N ARG A 313 -9.78 -18.00 4.22
CA ARG A 313 -9.07 -18.63 5.35
C ARG A 313 -7.86 -19.47 4.92
N ASP A 314 -7.86 -19.93 3.68
CA ASP A 314 -6.81 -20.75 3.09
C ASP A 314 -6.84 -20.63 1.54
N PRO A 315 -5.82 -21.13 0.81
CA PRO A 315 -5.78 -21.04 -0.65
C PRO A 315 -6.95 -21.72 -1.38
N ALA A 316 -7.50 -22.80 -0.82
CA ALA A 316 -8.64 -23.50 -1.42
C ALA A 316 -9.92 -22.65 -1.33
N HIS A 317 -10.18 -22.08 -0.16
CA HIS A 317 -11.29 -21.13 0.05
C HIS A 317 -11.13 -19.84 -0.78
N TYR A 318 -9.88 -19.39 -0.99
CA TYR A 318 -9.61 -18.26 -1.88
C TYR A 318 -10.08 -18.55 -3.32
N ALA A 319 -9.73 -19.72 -3.86
CA ALA A 319 -10.19 -20.15 -5.17
C ALA A 319 -11.71 -20.36 -5.24
N GLU A 320 -12.31 -20.92 -4.19
CA GLU A 320 -13.77 -21.11 -4.07
C GLU A 320 -14.51 -19.76 -4.15
N ILE A 321 -14.07 -18.74 -3.39
CA ILE A 321 -14.65 -17.40 -3.43
C ILE A 321 -14.51 -16.80 -4.83
N ALA A 322 -13.31 -16.85 -5.42
CA ALA A 322 -13.05 -16.30 -6.75
C ALA A 322 -13.94 -16.96 -7.82
N LEU A 323 -14.04 -18.30 -7.83
CA LEU A 323 -14.90 -19.03 -8.75
C LEU A 323 -16.38 -18.70 -8.55
N SER A 324 -16.83 -18.59 -7.31
CA SER A 324 -18.22 -18.26 -7.02
C SER A 324 -18.61 -16.88 -7.55
N LEU A 325 -17.71 -15.89 -7.50
CA LEU A 325 -17.91 -14.57 -8.09
C LEU A 325 -17.82 -14.60 -9.61
N GLY A 326 -16.92 -15.39 -10.17
CA GLY A 326 -16.76 -15.51 -11.62
C GLY A 326 -17.93 -16.20 -12.29
N LEU A 327 -18.43 -17.28 -11.71
CA LEU A 327 -19.41 -18.17 -12.33
C LEU A 327 -20.86 -17.84 -11.98
N ASP A 328 -21.13 -17.27 -10.80
CA ASP A 328 -22.47 -16.88 -10.36
C ASP A 328 -22.64 -15.36 -10.47
N LEU A 329 -23.24 -14.93 -11.57
CA LEU A 329 -23.49 -13.52 -11.87
C LEU A 329 -24.41 -12.84 -10.83
N ASP A 330 -25.40 -13.56 -10.31
CA ASP A 330 -26.34 -12.98 -9.34
C ASP A 330 -25.64 -12.76 -8.00
N ARG A 331 -24.81 -13.71 -7.56
CA ARG A 331 -23.93 -13.54 -6.41
C ARG A 331 -22.96 -12.37 -6.59
N ARG A 332 -22.29 -12.29 -7.74
CA ARG A 332 -21.36 -11.18 -8.02
C ARG A 332 -22.07 -9.84 -7.93
N ARG A 333 -23.20 -9.68 -8.61
CA ARG A 333 -24.00 -8.42 -8.56
C ARG A 333 -24.46 -8.06 -7.15
N ALA A 334 -24.85 -9.06 -6.35
CA ALA A 334 -25.22 -8.83 -4.95
C ALA A 334 -24.03 -8.32 -4.13
N VAL A 335 -22.83 -8.86 -4.36
CA VAL A 335 -21.58 -8.41 -3.74
C VAL A 335 -21.22 -7.00 -4.21
N GLU A 336 -21.23 -6.73 -5.51
CA GLU A 336 -20.95 -5.41 -6.09
C GLU A 336 -21.89 -4.33 -5.52
N ALA A 337 -23.19 -4.60 -5.45
CA ALA A 337 -24.17 -3.69 -4.86
C ALA A 337 -23.94 -3.46 -3.36
N ARG A 338 -23.41 -4.44 -2.62
CA ARG A 338 -23.04 -4.26 -1.22
C ARG A 338 -21.76 -3.46 -1.10
N LEU A 339 -20.74 -3.73 -1.92
CA LEU A 339 -19.51 -2.97 -1.97
C LEU A 339 -19.78 -1.49 -2.26
N GLU A 340 -20.63 -1.19 -3.22
CA GLU A 340 -21.02 0.19 -3.56
C GLU A 340 -21.57 0.95 -2.35
N ARG A 341 -22.43 0.31 -1.52
CA ARG A 341 -23.00 0.92 -0.31
C ARG A 341 -22.00 1.11 0.81
N GLU A 342 -21.04 0.19 0.97
CA GLU A 342 -20.13 0.19 2.11
C GLU A 342 -18.79 0.87 1.79
N CYS A 343 -18.47 1.06 0.50
CA CYS A 343 -17.18 1.53 0.04
C CYS A 343 -16.84 2.95 0.51
N ASP A 344 -17.84 3.81 0.75
CA ASP A 344 -17.61 5.16 1.26
C ASP A 344 -16.96 5.19 2.66
N LYS A 345 -17.08 4.10 3.42
CA LYS A 345 -16.44 3.99 4.74
C LYS A 345 -14.91 3.95 4.72
N ILE A 346 -14.30 3.69 3.57
CA ILE A 346 -12.85 3.51 3.44
C ILE A 346 -12.16 4.69 2.75
N PHE A 347 -12.91 5.63 2.20
CA PHE A 347 -12.34 6.81 1.54
C PHE A 347 -12.48 8.04 2.41
N ASP A 348 -11.46 8.90 2.35
CA ASP A 348 -11.41 10.18 3.06
C ASP A 348 -11.71 10.09 4.58
N ASP A 349 -11.53 8.91 5.17
CA ASP A 349 -11.69 8.69 6.62
C ASP A 349 -10.62 9.47 7.39
N PRO A 350 -11.00 10.42 8.27
CA PRO A 350 -10.05 11.21 9.03
C PRO A 350 -9.47 10.49 10.25
N THR A 351 -10.02 9.33 10.64
CA THR A 351 -9.74 8.68 11.93
C THR A 351 -8.25 8.46 12.17
N PHE A 352 -7.56 7.88 11.18
CA PHE A 352 -6.12 7.66 11.27
C PHE A 352 -5.35 8.99 11.31
N LEU A 353 -5.75 9.97 10.50
CA LEU A 353 -5.07 11.27 10.43
C LEU A 353 -5.20 12.05 11.74
N ASP A 354 -6.36 11.99 12.40
CA ASP A 354 -6.58 12.63 13.71
C ASP A 354 -5.66 12.01 14.78
N ALA A 355 -5.58 10.70 14.81
CA ALA A 355 -4.70 9.98 15.72
C ALA A 355 -3.21 10.19 15.41
N ALA A 356 -2.84 10.19 14.13
CA ALA A 356 -1.47 10.46 13.70
C ALA A 356 -1.04 11.89 14.05
N GLU A 357 -1.88 12.90 13.79
CA GLU A 357 -1.62 14.29 14.21
C GLU A 357 -1.34 14.36 15.72
N ALA A 358 -2.21 13.76 16.54
CA ALA A 358 -2.02 13.70 17.99
C ALA A 358 -0.70 13.01 18.36
N PHE A 359 -0.35 11.92 17.69
CA PHE A 359 0.92 11.23 17.87
C PHE A 359 2.12 12.15 17.54
N PHE A 360 2.12 12.78 16.37
CA PHE A 360 3.20 13.69 15.96
C PHE A 360 3.34 14.91 16.89
N LEU A 361 2.25 15.41 17.46
CA LEU A 361 2.27 16.56 18.37
C LEU A 361 2.73 16.20 19.79
N ASN A 362 2.39 15.03 20.32
CA ASN A 362 2.51 14.71 21.74
C ASN A 362 3.60 13.71 22.06
N THR A 363 4.05 12.86 21.10
CA THR A 363 5.03 11.80 21.35
C THR A 363 6.37 12.38 21.77
N ARG A 364 6.96 11.76 22.78
CA ARG A 364 8.29 12.08 23.32
C ARG A 364 9.28 10.95 22.99
N PRO A 365 10.58 11.24 23.00
CA PRO A 365 11.57 10.17 22.91
C PRO A 365 11.24 9.07 23.92
N PRO A 366 11.34 7.77 23.54
CA PRO A 366 11.18 6.69 24.50
C PRO A 366 12.20 6.85 25.62
N MET A 367 11.80 6.54 26.85
CA MET A 367 12.77 6.47 27.94
C MET A 367 13.77 5.39 27.59
N GLN A 368 15.04 5.76 27.41
CA GLN A 368 16.10 4.80 27.20
C GLN A 368 16.09 3.85 28.39
N SER A 369 15.60 2.63 28.21
CA SER A 369 15.91 1.56 29.14
C SER A 369 17.43 1.40 29.10
N ALA A 370 18.09 1.57 30.23
CA ALA A 370 19.50 1.27 30.33
C ALA A 370 19.74 -0.17 29.86
N ARG A 371 20.26 -0.32 28.63
CA ARG A 371 20.75 -1.60 28.12
C ARG A 371 22.15 -1.86 28.63
#